data_58297830b305ec2ecf831ce328da2f53
#
_entry.id   58297830b305ec2ecf831ce328da2f53
#
_cell.length_a   1.000
_cell.length_b   1.000
_cell.length_c   1.000
_cell.angle_alpha   90.00
_cell.angle_beta   90.00
_cell.angle_gamma   90.00
#
_symmetry.space_group_name_H-M   'P 1'
#
loop_
_entity.id
_entity.type
_entity.pdbx_description
1 polymer ?
#
loop_
_entity_poly.entity_id
_entity_poly.type
_entity_poly.pdbx_seq_one_letter_code
_entity_poly.pdbx_strand_id
1 'polypeptide(L)'
;LLEDIFRAYYDCRKNKRNTLGALEFELHYETECIRLFDDIIHRRYTLLPNTAFIVRDPVQREILASHFRDRIVHHLIASRLEPHLEKLLIHDVYSSRKGKWTHYGIKRIETFMRSVSDNYQRDAYVLKLDISGFFTGINRELLFQKIQTIICRYIPPDEQDILLYLLSIVIFTDIKKNIRIKWNKTDWVWLPKSKSLFCAKHWCGLPIGNLTSQIFSNIYMHEFDIFIKKTLKIQYYGRYVDDFILIHQDKEYLKECIPKIRQYLIENLWLTLHPKKIYLQPVQNGVLFLWTYIKPWRKYVGRRTKWNFYECIDDINKRLQNIDPLSDAEKNRILAQVNSYLWLMSHADSYKLRKKMIEGLDKGFWRESFHDAYLKLQIRK
;
A
#
# COMPACT_ATOMS: atom_id res chain seq x y z
N LEU A 1 3.93 -3.38 -29.04
CA LEU A 1 4.81 -2.92 -27.95
C LEU A 1 4.97 -1.39 -27.92
N LEU A 2 5.26 -0.73 -29.05
CA LEU A 2 5.42 0.74 -29.06
C LEU A 2 4.15 1.46 -28.58
N GLU A 3 2.99 1.07 -29.10
CA GLU A 3 1.70 1.60 -28.65
C GLU A 3 1.45 1.38 -27.16
N ASP A 4 1.86 0.21 -26.63
CA ASP A 4 1.72 -0.09 -25.18
C ASP A 4 2.62 0.78 -24.33
N ILE A 5 3.81 1.16 -24.81
CA ILE A 5 4.69 2.10 -24.11
C ILE A 5 4.03 3.48 -24.03
N PHE A 6 3.41 3.97 -25.11
CA PHE A 6 2.65 5.22 -25.05
C PHE A 6 1.46 5.14 -24.11
N ARG A 7 0.70 4.05 -24.13
CA ARG A 7 -0.39 3.81 -23.17
C ARG A 7 0.13 3.83 -21.72
N ALA A 8 1.22 3.10 -21.46
CA ALA A 8 1.87 3.06 -20.16
C ALA A 8 2.39 4.44 -19.71
N TYR A 9 2.91 5.27 -20.63
CA TYR A 9 3.27 6.65 -20.36
C TYR A 9 2.05 7.47 -19.91
N TYR A 10 0.94 7.43 -20.66
CA TYR A 10 -0.28 8.16 -20.28
C TYR A 10 -0.84 7.69 -18.94
N ASP A 11 -0.80 6.40 -18.64
CA ASP A 11 -1.20 5.87 -17.33
C ASP A 11 -0.25 6.29 -16.20
N CYS A 12 1.04 6.27 -16.44
CA CYS A 12 2.05 6.75 -15.49
C CYS A 12 1.89 8.23 -15.17
N ARG A 13 1.56 9.06 -16.17
CA ARG A 13 1.38 10.50 -16.08
C ARG A 13 0.17 10.92 -15.24
N LYS A 14 -0.88 10.10 -15.19
CA LYS A 14 -2.08 10.38 -14.38
C LYS A 14 -1.66 10.66 -12.93
N ASN A 15 -2.14 11.77 -12.36
CA ASN A 15 -1.86 12.19 -10.98
C ASN A 15 -0.39 12.53 -10.64
N LYS A 16 0.50 12.68 -11.63
CA LYS A 16 1.92 13.02 -11.43
C LYS A 16 2.42 14.18 -12.28
N ARG A 17 1.54 14.88 -12.97
CA ARG A 17 1.86 15.94 -13.93
C ARG A 17 2.75 17.07 -13.38
N ASN A 18 2.69 17.32 -12.07
CA ASN A 18 3.42 18.41 -11.41
C ASN A 18 4.75 17.95 -10.78
N THR A 19 5.22 16.74 -11.07
CA THR A 19 6.54 16.29 -10.57
C THR A 19 7.63 16.63 -11.58
N LEU A 20 8.79 17.12 -11.12
CA LEU A 20 9.90 17.53 -12.00
C LEU A 20 10.25 16.45 -13.03
N GLY A 21 10.46 15.22 -12.60
CA GLY A 21 10.81 14.15 -13.54
C GLY A 21 9.71 13.80 -14.55
N ALA A 22 8.42 14.07 -14.24
CA ALA A 22 7.34 13.92 -15.22
C ALA A 22 7.34 15.08 -16.21
N LEU A 23 7.57 16.31 -15.75
CA LEU A 23 7.66 17.51 -16.61
C LEU A 23 8.87 17.44 -17.55
N GLU A 24 10.04 17.05 -17.05
CA GLU A 24 11.24 16.84 -17.86
C GLU A 24 11.01 15.80 -18.97
N PHE A 25 10.39 14.67 -18.63
CA PHE A 25 10.06 13.62 -19.62
C PHE A 25 9.02 14.11 -20.64
N GLU A 26 8.04 14.90 -20.19
CA GLU A 26 6.94 15.40 -21.01
C GLU A 26 7.40 16.35 -22.13
N LEU A 27 8.48 17.08 -21.93
CA LEU A 27 9.06 17.96 -22.96
C LEU A 27 9.46 17.22 -24.23
N HIS A 28 9.84 15.94 -24.12
CA HIS A 28 10.34 15.13 -25.22
C HIS A 28 9.71 13.70 -25.21
N TYR A 29 8.50 13.56 -24.70
CA TYR A 29 7.91 12.24 -24.39
C TYR A 29 7.84 11.31 -25.61
N GLU A 30 7.59 11.82 -26.80
CA GLU A 30 7.53 11.01 -28.03
C GLU A 30 8.90 10.39 -28.33
N THR A 31 9.93 11.21 -28.38
CA THR A 31 11.31 10.76 -28.60
C THR A 31 11.78 9.81 -27.50
N GLU A 32 11.48 10.12 -26.24
CA GLU A 32 11.87 9.27 -25.12
C GLU A 32 11.11 7.93 -25.10
N CYS A 33 9.84 7.89 -25.51
CA CYS A 33 9.10 6.64 -25.67
C CYS A 33 9.65 5.78 -26.83
N ILE A 34 10.05 6.40 -27.95
CA ILE A 34 10.67 5.71 -29.07
C ILE A 34 12.05 5.17 -28.67
N ARG A 35 12.86 5.96 -27.97
CA ARG A 35 14.16 5.50 -27.42
C ARG A 35 13.98 4.32 -26.45
N LEU A 36 12.98 4.41 -25.57
CA LEU A 36 12.67 3.33 -24.64
C LEU A 36 12.26 2.05 -25.36
N PHE A 37 11.44 2.17 -26.43
CA PHE A 37 11.08 1.05 -27.30
C PHE A 37 12.32 0.43 -27.93
N ASP A 38 13.20 1.25 -28.52
CA ASP A 38 14.44 0.79 -29.17
C ASP A 38 15.37 0.09 -28.18
N ASP A 39 15.55 0.65 -26.98
CA ASP A 39 16.34 0.04 -25.91
C ASP A 39 15.77 -1.31 -25.47
N ILE A 40 14.45 -1.46 -25.42
CA ILE A 40 13.79 -2.73 -25.03
C ILE A 40 13.96 -3.79 -26.12
N ILE A 41 13.70 -3.46 -27.38
CA ILE A 41 13.78 -4.41 -28.50
C ILE A 41 15.21 -4.92 -28.68
N HIS A 42 16.20 -4.04 -28.56
CA HIS A 42 17.60 -4.41 -28.71
C HIS A 42 18.26 -4.89 -27.40
N ARG A 43 17.48 -5.14 -26.33
CA ARG A 43 17.98 -5.63 -25.03
C ARG A 43 19.01 -4.71 -24.35
N ARG A 44 18.95 -3.40 -24.63
CA ARG A 44 19.83 -2.38 -24.03
C ARG A 44 19.23 -1.66 -22.84
N TYR A 45 17.95 -1.95 -22.52
CA TYR A 45 17.26 -1.30 -21.40
C TYR A 45 17.94 -1.62 -20.08
N THR A 46 18.23 -0.59 -19.29
CA THR A 46 18.73 -0.65 -17.91
C THR A 46 17.99 0.34 -17.04
N LEU A 47 17.88 0.06 -15.73
CA LEU A 47 17.26 0.97 -14.77
C LEU A 47 18.14 2.20 -14.54
N LEU A 48 17.50 3.37 -14.54
CA LEU A 48 18.11 4.63 -14.13
C LEU A 48 18.17 4.74 -12.59
N PRO A 49 18.96 5.68 -12.03
CA PRO A 49 19.09 5.87 -10.60
C PRO A 49 17.74 6.09 -9.91
N ASN A 50 17.45 5.31 -8.87
CA ASN A 50 16.30 5.51 -8.03
C ASN A 50 16.54 6.66 -7.05
N THR A 51 15.49 7.38 -6.66
CA THR A 51 15.54 8.38 -5.61
C THR A 51 15.09 7.77 -4.29
N ALA A 52 15.99 7.70 -3.31
CA ALA A 52 15.71 7.21 -1.97
C ALA A 52 15.38 8.35 -1.00
N PHE A 53 14.34 8.19 -0.20
CA PHE A 53 13.94 9.12 0.85
C PHE A 53 13.11 8.42 1.93
N ILE A 54 13.00 9.07 3.10
CA ILE A 54 12.18 8.58 4.21
C ILE A 54 10.86 9.34 4.26
N VAL A 55 9.76 8.61 4.25
CA VAL A 55 8.43 9.15 4.61
C VAL A 55 8.20 8.84 6.08
N ARG A 56 7.83 9.85 6.88
CA ARG A 56 7.65 9.71 8.33
C ARG A 56 6.20 9.37 8.71
N ASP A 57 5.25 9.88 7.98
CA ASP A 57 3.82 9.72 8.28
C ASP A 57 3.12 8.74 7.31
N PRO A 58 2.15 7.97 7.80
CA PRO A 58 1.76 7.68 9.19
C PRO A 58 2.73 6.73 9.91
N VAL A 59 3.65 6.12 9.21
CA VAL A 59 4.70 5.21 9.68
C VAL A 59 5.96 5.49 8.90
N GLN A 60 7.09 5.58 9.60
CA GLN A 60 8.38 5.73 8.95
C GLN A 60 8.65 4.58 7.97
N ARG A 61 8.91 4.94 6.72
CA ARG A 61 9.17 4.02 5.61
C ARG A 61 10.26 4.57 4.71
N GLU A 62 11.13 3.69 4.27
CA GLU A 62 12.07 3.92 3.19
C GLU A 62 11.32 3.79 1.85
N ILE A 63 11.38 4.83 1.03
CA ILE A 63 10.81 4.84 -0.31
C ILE A 63 11.95 4.90 -1.32
N LEU A 64 11.91 4.01 -2.30
CA LEU A 64 12.81 4.04 -3.44
C LEU A 64 11.97 4.27 -4.70
N ALA A 65 11.90 5.54 -5.08
CA ALA A 65 11.12 5.96 -6.23
C ALA A 65 11.94 5.80 -7.51
N SER A 66 11.45 5.00 -8.45
CA SER A 66 12.07 4.83 -9.76
C SER A 66 12.03 6.12 -10.58
N HIS A 67 13.00 6.29 -11.47
CA HIS A 67 12.99 7.33 -12.48
C HIS A 67 11.71 7.30 -13.31
N PHE A 68 11.26 8.44 -13.86
CA PHE A 68 9.98 8.50 -14.55
C PHE A 68 9.93 7.54 -15.76
N ARG A 69 11.01 7.44 -16.55
CA ARG A 69 11.16 6.48 -17.64
C ARG A 69 10.91 5.03 -17.18
N ASP A 70 11.50 4.64 -16.06
CA ASP A 70 11.37 3.28 -15.54
C ASP A 70 9.98 3.01 -14.97
N ARG A 71 9.28 4.05 -14.48
CA ARG A 71 7.86 3.92 -14.10
C ARG A 71 6.97 3.57 -15.28
N ILE A 72 7.29 4.01 -16.49
CA ILE A 72 6.58 3.59 -17.71
C ILE A 72 6.72 2.08 -17.89
N VAL A 73 7.92 1.54 -17.69
CA VAL A 73 8.15 0.09 -17.75
C VAL A 73 7.39 -0.65 -16.65
N HIS A 74 7.34 -0.11 -15.43
CA HIS A 74 6.50 -0.67 -14.37
C HIS A 74 5.01 -0.69 -14.75
N HIS A 75 4.51 0.36 -15.41
CA HIS A 75 3.12 0.38 -15.92
C HIS A 75 2.90 -0.61 -17.05
N LEU A 76 3.87 -0.75 -17.98
CA LEU A 76 3.83 -1.74 -19.06
C LEU A 76 3.73 -3.17 -18.51
N ILE A 77 4.60 -3.54 -17.57
CA ILE A 77 4.56 -4.85 -16.88
C ILE A 77 3.22 -5.04 -16.17
N ALA A 78 2.78 -4.01 -15.43
CA ALA A 78 1.53 -4.06 -14.68
C ALA A 78 0.32 -4.31 -15.59
N SER A 79 0.23 -3.60 -16.72
CA SER A 79 -0.89 -3.74 -17.66
C SER A 79 -1.02 -5.14 -18.24
N ARG A 80 0.10 -5.86 -18.38
CA ARG A 80 0.11 -7.25 -18.85
C ARG A 80 -0.25 -8.27 -17.77
N LEU A 81 0.11 -8.02 -16.52
CA LEU A 81 -0.11 -8.97 -15.42
C LEU A 81 -1.47 -8.80 -14.74
N GLU A 82 -1.94 -7.55 -14.53
CA GLU A 82 -3.16 -7.27 -13.77
C GLU A 82 -4.41 -8.03 -14.24
N PRO A 83 -4.73 -8.15 -15.56
CA PRO A 83 -5.93 -8.84 -16.00
C PRO A 83 -5.97 -10.32 -15.60
N HIS A 84 -4.81 -10.96 -15.52
CA HIS A 84 -4.67 -12.36 -15.14
C HIS A 84 -4.72 -12.53 -13.62
N LEU A 85 -4.13 -11.59 -12.88
CA LEU A 85 -4.14 -11.61 -11.41
C LEU A 85 -5.55 -11.45 -10.84
N GLU A 86 -6.42 -10.65 -11.46
CA GLU A 86 -7.81 -10.50 -11.01
C GLU A 86 -8.57 -11.84 -11.04
N LYS A 87 -8.20 -12.76 -11.95
CA LYS A 87 -8.79 -14.11 -12.04
C LYS A 87 -8.15 -15.11 -11.07
N LEU A 88 -6.87 -14.92 -10.76
CA LEU A 88 -6.10 -15.84 -9.91
C LEU A 88 -6.31 -15.59 -8.41
N LEU A 89 -6.28 -14.31 -8.01
CA LEU A 89 -6.32 -13.95 -6.60
C LEU A 89 -7.69 -14.26 -5.98
N ILE A 90 -7.68 -14.77 -4.75
CA ILE A 90 -8.91 -14.95 -3.99
C ILE A 90 -9.64 -13.60 -3.85
N HIS A 91 -10.98 -13.66 -3.66
CA HIS A 91 -11.81 -12.46 -3.59
C HIS A 91 -11.33 -11.49 -2.50
N ASP A 92 -10.93 -11.97 -1.34
CA ASP A 92 -10.64 -11.18 -0.15
C ASP A 92 -9.14 -10.81 0.03
N VAL A 93 -8.45 -10.53 -1.08
CA VAL A 93 -7.21 -9.75 -1.15
C VAL A 93 -7.56 -8.34 -1.58
N TYR A 94 -7.21 -7.32 -0.77
CA TYR A 94 -7.74 -5.96 -0.93
C TYR A 94 -6.72 -4.95 -1.44
N SER A 95 -5.43 -5.21 -1.31
CA SER A 95 -4.35 -4.31 -1.75
C SER A 95 -4.16 -4.34 -3.26
N SER A 96 -3.92 -3.17 -3.85
CA SER A 96 -3.52 -3.02 -5.26
C SER A 96 -4.42 -3.73 -6.26
N ARG A 97 -5.74 -3.66 -6.07
CA ARG A 97 -6.77 -4.21 -6.95
C ARG A 97 -7.86 -3.18 -7.21
N LYS A 98 -8.36 -3.12 -8.44
CA LYS A 98 -9.45 -2.20 -8.83
C LYS A 98 -10.70 -2.48 -8.01
N GLY A 99 -11.30 -1.44 -7.44
CA GLY A 99 -12.50 -1.54 -6.61
C GLY A 99 -12.32 -2.16 -5.22
N LYS A 100 -11.10 -2.58 -4.85
CA LYS A 100 -10.81 -3.22 -3.56
C LYS A 100 -9.77 -2.41 -2.78
N TRP A 101 -10.19 -1.29 -2.21
CA TRP A 101 -9.36 -0.40 -1.41
C TRP A 101 -9.47 -0.70 0.09
N THR A 102 -8.81 0.09 0.91
CA THR A 102 -8.83 -0.05 2.38
C THR A 102 -10.25 -0.11 2.95
N HIS A 103 -11.16 0.75 2.47
CA HIS A 103 -12.57 0.76 2.92
C HIS A 103 -13.33 -0.52 2.57
N TYR A 104 -13.06 -1.07 1.38
CA TYR A 104 -13.64 -2.36 0.99
C TYR A 104 -13.19 -3.46 1.94
N GLY A 105 -11.90 -3.54 2.25
CA GLY A 105 -11.36 -4.52 3.20
C GLY A 105 -11.98 -4.37 4.60
N ILE A 106 -12.10 -3.15 5.11
CA ILE A 106 -12.73 -2.87 6.41
C ILE A 106 -14.19 -3.36 6.42
N LYS A 107 -14.97 -3.05 5.37
CA LYS A 107 -16.36 -3.51 5.24
C LYS A 107 -16.46 -5.04 5.15
N ARG A 108 -15.53 -5.68 4.46
CA ARG A 108 -15.49 -7.15 4.36
C ARG A 108 -15.20 -7.80 5.71
N ILE A 109 -14.23 -7.29 6.49
CA ILE A 109 -13.94 -7.82 7.83
C ILE A 109 -15.14 -7.61 8.77
N GLU A 110 -15.81 -6.46 8.74
CA GLU A 110 -17.07 -6.23 9.46
C GLU A 110 -18.13 -7.26 9.10
N THR A 111 -18.33 -7.52 7.80
CA THR A 111 -19.25 -8.54 7.31
C THR A 111 -18.87 -9.93 7.82
N PHE A 112 -17.59 -10.29 7.80
CA PHE A 112 -17.10 -11.59 8.30
C PHE A 112 -17.37 -11.75 9.80
N MET A 113 -17.05 -10.71 10.60
CA MET A 113 -17.33 -10.73 12.04
C MET A 113 -18.81 -10.97 12.31
N ARG A 114 -19.69 -10.26 11.57
CA ARG A 114 -21.13 -10.38 11.72
C ARG A 114 -21.65 -11.75 11.29
N SER A 115 -21.18 -12.27 10.15
CA SER A 115 -21.63 -13.56 9.62
C SER A 115 -21.21 -14.74 10.48
N VAL A 116 -19.93 -14.78 10.95
CA VAL A 116 -19.42 -15.91 11.74
C VAL A 116 -20.04 -15.97 13.12
N SER A 117 -20.43 -14.82 13.68
CA SER A 117 -21.02 -14.71 15.02
C SER A 117 -22.55 -14.69 15.02
N ASP A 118 -23.19 -14.95 13.89
CA ASP A 118 -24.65 -14.89 13.74
C ASP A 118 -25.21 -13.58 14.29
N ASN A 119 -24.81 -12.46 13.64
CA ASN A 119 -25.14 -11.10 14.09
C ASN A 119 -24.68 -10.79 15.54
N TYR A 120 -23.51 -11.29 15.93
CA TYR A 120 -22.88 -11.13 17.25
C TYR A 120 -23.63 -11.82 18.41
N GLN A 121 -24.49 -12.80 18.10
CA GLN A 121 -25.21 -13.59 19.08
C GLN A 121 -24.44 -14.84 19.53
N ARG A 122 -23.48 -15.33 18.72
CA ARG A 122 -22.65 -16.48 19.00
C ARG A 122 -21.20 -16.10 19.21
N ASP A 123 -20.50 -16.90 19.98
CA ASP A 123 -19.06 -16.74 20.17
C ASP A 123 -18.32 -16.91 18.84
N ALA A 124 -17.43 -15.99 18.58
CA ALA A 124 -16.51 -16.04 17.48
C ALA A 124 -15.22 -15.27 17.82
N TYR A 125 -14.13 -15.67 17.19
CA TYR A 125 -12.79 -15.15 17.48
C TYR A 125 -12.14 -14.63 16.23
N VAL A 126 -11.38 -13.55 16.40
CA VAL A 126 -10.58 -12.94 15.34
C VAL A 126 -9.10 -13.14 15.66
N LEU A 127 -8.38 -13.72 14.70
CA LEU A 127 -6.93 -13.85 14.71
C LEU A 127 -6.38 -12.89 13.67
N LYS A 128 -5.64 -11.88 14.13
CA LYS A 128 -4.91 -10.95 13.29
C LYS A 128 -3.42 -11.23 13.34
N LEU A 129 -2.78 -11.30 12.19
CA LEU A 129 -1.36 -11.60 12.00
C LEU A 129 -0.71 -10.60 11.06
N ASP A 130 0.60 -10.43 11.22
CA ASP A 130 1.42 -9.51 10.42
C ASP A 130 2.76 -10.19 10.08
N ILE A 131 3.33 -9.92 8.92
CA ILE A 131 4.61 -10.48 8.48
C ILE A 131 5.73 -9.49 8.79
N SER A 132 6.81 -9.98 9.40
CA SER A 132 7.96 -9.14 9.73
C SER A 132 8.76 -8.80 8.48
N GLY A 133 9.01 -7.49 8.24
CA GLY A 133 9.86 -7.05 7.14
C GLY A 133 9.43 -7.61 5.77
N PHE A 134 8.14 -7.60 5.48
CA PHE A 134 7.57 -8.26 4.30
C PHE A 134 8.29 -7.89 3.00
N PHE A 135 8.30 -6.60 2.63
CA PHE A 135 8.94 -6.18 1.38
C PHE A 135 10.44 -6.43 1.33
N THR A 136 11.14 -6.35 2.46
CA THR A 136 12.58 -6.61 2.57
C THR A 136 12.90 -8.11 2.61
N GLY A 137 11.92 -8.95 2.94
CA GLY A 137 12.05 -10.40 3.04
C GLY A 137 11.71 -11.18 1.78
N ILE A 138 11.03 -10.56 0.80
CA ILE A 138 10.64 -11.24 -0.44
C ILE A 138 11.89 -11.76 -1.18
N ASN A 139 11.97 -13.08 -1.38
CA ASN A 139 13.01 -13.72 -2.18
C ASN A 139 12.76 -13.43 -3.66
N ARG A 140 13.74 -12.80 -4.33
CA ARG A 140 13.60 -12.34 -5.72
C ARG A 140 13.57 -13.49 -6.73
N GLU A 141 14.33 -14.54 -6.48
CA GLU A 141 14.34 -15.73 -7.34
C GLU A 141 13.00 -16.46 -7.29
N LEU A 142 12.50 -16.75 -6.08
CA LEU A 142 11.19 -17.37 -5.90
C LEU A 142 10.06 -16.53 -6.51
N LEU A 143 10.15 -15.20 -6.37
CA LEU A 143 9.21 -14.28 -6.99
C LEU A 143 9.23 -14.39 -8.51
N PHE A 144 10.42 -14.38 -9.11
CA PHE A 144 10.59 -14.48 -10.57
C PHE A 144 9.99 -15.78 -11.08
N GLN A 145 10.28 -16.92 -10.44
CA GLN A 145 9.73 -18.22 -10.80
C GLN A 145 8.20 -18.24 -10.77
N LYS A 146 7.61 -17.66 -9.72
CA LYS A 146 6.14 -17.56 -9.62
C LYS A 146 5.54 -16.69 -10.74
N ILE A 147 6.17 -15.56 -11.07
CA ILE A 147 5.69 -14.69 -12.16
C ILE A 147 5.89 -15.39 -13.50
N GLN A 148 7.02 -16.04 -13.72
CA GLN A 148 7.30 -16.81 -14.95
C GLN A 148 6.22 -17.89 -15.19
N THR A 149 5.83 -18.63 -14.16
CA THR A 149 4.74 -19.62 -14.25
C THR A 149 3.42 -18.97 -14.72
N ILE A 150 3.10 -17.78 -14.22
CA ILE A 150 1.91 -17.04 -14.64
C ILE A 150 2.02 -16.60 -16.09
N ILE A 151 3.17 -16.05 -16.49
CA ILE A 151 3.43 -15.59 -17.86
C ILE A 151 3.32 -16.75 -18.85
N CYS A 152 4.03 -17.85 -18.61
CA CYS A 152 3.98 -19.02 -19.49
C CYS A 152 2.57 -19.61 -19.65
N ARG A 153 1.71 -19.43 -18.63
CA ARG A 153 0.36 -19.97 -18.66
C ARG A 153 -0.66 -19.06 -19.34
N TYR A 154 -0.50 -17.75 -19.22
CA TYR A 154 -1.59 -16.79 -19.55
C TYR A 154 -1.22 -15.75 -20.60
N ILE A 155 0.06 -15.52 -20.86
CA ILE A 155 0.54 -14.53 -21.83
C ILE A 155 0.85 -15.21 -23.16
N PRO A 156 0.49 -14.62 -24.31
CA PRO A 156 0.83 -15.16 -25.62
C PRO A 156 2.36 -15.36 -25.80
N PRO A 157 2.80 -16.44 -26.46
CA PRO A 157 4.22 -16.79 -26.58
C PRO A 157 5.10 -15.69 -27.15
N ASP A 158 4.59 -14.92 -28.10
CA ASP A 158 5.29 -13.81 -28.77
C ASP A 158 5.56 -12.62 -27.84
N GLU A 159 4.79 -12.48 -26.75
CA GLU A 159 4.99 -11.42 -25.76
C GLU A 159 5.84 -11.87 -24.55
N GLN A 160 5.97 -13.19 -24.33
CA GLN A 160 6.61 -13.75 -23.12
C GLN A 160 8.07 -13.33 -23.00
N ASP A 161 8.83 -13.42 -24.07
CA ASP A 161 10.28 -13.18 -24.08
C ASP A 161 10.63 -11.74 -23.65
N ILE A 162 9.94 -10.75 -24.22
CA ILE A 162 10.15 -9.34 -23.85
C ILE A 162 9.71 -9.08 -22.39
N LEU A 163 8.60 -9.65 -21.99
CA LEU A 163 8.08 -9.45 -20.62
C LEU A 163 9.01 -10.09 -19.58
N LEU A 164 9.52 -11.29 -19.82
CA LEU A 164 10.49 -11.96 -18.94
C LEU A 164 11.81 -11.19 -18.88
N TYR A 165 12.28 -10.64 -20.01
CA TYR A 165 13.44 -9.76 -20.02
C TYR A 165 13.25 -8.54 -19.15
N LEU A 166 12.15 -7.80 -19.30
CA LEU A 166 11.87 -6.61 -18.47
C LEU A 166 11.74 -6.96 -16.99
N LEU A 167 11.10 -8.09 -16.70
CA LEU A 167 10.96 -8.58 -15.32
C LEU A 167 12.30 -8.94 -14.70
N SER A 168 13.19 -9.58 -15.45
CA SER A 168 14.53 -9.93 -14.96
C SER A 168 15.31 -8.67 -14.56
N ILE A 169 15.24 -7.61 -15.35
CA ILE A 169 15.88 -6.32 -15.02
C ILE A 169 15.24 -5.68 -13.79
N VAL A 170 13.90 -5.61 -13.74
CA VAL A 170 13.20 -4.97 -12.62
C VAL A 170 13.40 -5.72 -11.30
N ILE A 171 13.47 -7.05 -11.33
CA ILE A 171 13.59 -7.88 -10.13
C ILE A 171 15.03 -8.04 -9.67
N PHE A 172 15.98 -8.28 -10.60
CA PHE A 172 17.34 -8.66 -10.22
C PHE A 172 18.35 -7.52 -10.18
N THR A 173 18.04 -6.36 -10.79
CA THR A 173 18.94 -5.21 -10.67
C THR A 173 19.13 -4.83 -9.19
N ASP A 174 20.39 -4.70 -8.77
CA ASP A 174 20.70 -4.24 -7.42
C ASP A 174 20.53 -2.73 -7.32
N ILE A 175 19.31 -2.35 -6.96
CA ILE A 175 18.91 -0.94 -6.84
C ILE A 175 19.81 -0.17 -5.86
N LYS A 176 20.39 -0.85 -4.85
CA LYS A 176 21.24 -0.22 -3.84
C LYS A 176 22.52 0.41 -4.42
N LYS A 177 22.98 -0.09 -5.55
CA LYS A 177 24.20 0.40 -6.22
C LYS A 177 23.98 1.69 -7.02
N ASN A 178 22.74 2.01 -7.37
CA ASN A 178 22.40 3.15 -8.22
C ASN A 178 21.26 3.98 -7.62
N ILE A 179 21.60 4.78 -6.59
CA ILE A 179 20.64 5.54 -5.80
C ILE A 179 21.09 7.00 -5.66
N ARG A 180 20.12 7.91 -5.81
CA ARG A 180 20.22 9.32 -5.39
C ARG A 180 19.49 9.51 -4.08
N ILE A 181 20.18 9.91 -3.01
CA ILE A 181 19.55 10.22 -1.72
C ILE A 181 19.03 11.65 -1.78
N LYS A 182 17.73 11.83 -1.59
CA LYS A 182 17.08 13.15 -1.71
C LYS A 182 17.28 14.03 -0.49
N TRP A 183 17.46 13.44 0.71
CA TRP A 183 17.58 14.16 1.99
C TRP A 183 18.82 13.69 2.75
N ASN A 184 18.90 13.98 4.05
CA ASN A 184 20.07 13.60 4.86
C ASN A 184 20.09 12.10 5.15
N LYS A 185 21.30 11.50 5.11
CA LYS A 185 21.52 10.10 5.51
C LYS A 185 21.09 9.84 6.96
N THR A 186 21.09 10.86 7.81
CA THR A 186 20.62 10.81 9.20
C THR A 186 19.14 10.43 9.34
N ASP A 187 18.32 10.63 8.31
CA ASP A 187 16.90 10.24 8.33
C ASP A 187 16.70 8.73 8.48
N TRP A 188 17.71 7.90 8.13
CA TRP A 188 17.68 6.45 8.27
C TRP A 188 18.02 5.94 9.68
N VAL A 189 18.57 6.77 10.56
CA VAL A 189 19.04 6.37 11.91
C VAL A 189 17.93 5.72 12.74
N TRP A 190 16.69 6.22 12.60
CA TRP A 190 15.54 5.73 13.36
C TRP A 190 14.71 4.66 12.62
N LEU A 191 15.12 4.29 11.41
CA LEU A 191 14.42 3.25 10.67
C LEU A 191 14.87 1.86 11.14
N PRO A 192 13.96 0.97 11.59
CA PRO A 192 14.34 -0.39 11.94
C PRO A 192 15.00 -1.11 10.75
N LYS A 193 16.10 -1.82 11.01
CA LYS A 193 16.87 -2.57 9.98
C LYS A 193 15.98 -3.50 9.13
N SER A 194 14.95 -4.11 9.74
CA SER A 194 14.00 -4.98 9.05
C SER A 194 13.10 -4.25 8.04
N LYS A 195 13.07 -2.91 8.06
CA LYS A 195 12.28 -2.08 7.15
C LYS A 195 13.11 -1.34 6.11
N SER A 196 14.44 -1.49 6.16
CA SER A 196 15.34 -0.89 5.18
C SER A 196 15.79 -1.91 4.15
N LEU A 197 15.65 -1.59 2.88
CA LEU A 197 16.13 -2.41 1.78
C LEU A 197 17.67 -2.48 1.79
N PHE A 198 18.36 -1.46 2.31
CA PHE A 198 19.80 -1.47 2.45
C PHE A 198 20.30 -2.60 3.39
N CYS A 199 19.46 -2.98 4.36
CA CYS A 199 19.76 -4.06 5.31
C CYS A 199 19.20 -5.42 4.86
N ALA A 200 18.45 -5.50 3.74
CA ALA A 200 17.93 -6.74 3.21
C ALA A 200 19.05 -7.65 2.70
N LYS A 201 18.85 -8.96 2.78
CA LYS A 201 19.76 -9.97 2.20
C LYS A 201 19.94 -9.71 0.71
N HIS A 202 21.10 -10.08 0.13
CA HIS A 202 21.47 -9.75 -1.25
C HIS A 202 20.40 -10.18 -2.29
N TRP A 203 19.81 -11.36 -2.11
CA TRP A 203 18.78 -11.94 -3.00
C TRP A 203 17.35 -11.65 -2.55
N CYS A 204 17.17 -10.80 -1.54
CA CYS A 204 15.84 -10.44 -1.03
C CYS A 204 15.57 -8.95 -1.22
N GLY A 205 14.27 -8.65 -1.20
CA GLY A 205 13.74 -7.32 -1.07
C GLY A 205 13.23 -6.70 -2.36
N LEU A 206 12.09 -6.03 -2.21
CA LEU A 206 11.48 -5.19 -3.25
C LEU A 206 11.41 -3.74 -2.78
N PRO A 207 11.67 -2.76 -3.66
CA PRO A 207 11.57 -1.34 -3.32
C PRO A 207 10.13 -0.94 -3.04
N ILE A 208 9.90 -0.24 -1.93
CA ILE A 208 8.60 0.39 -1.66
C ILE A 208 8.52 1.69 -2.46
N GLY A 209 7.45 1.86 -3.25
CA GLY A 209 7.20 3.04 -4.08
C GLY A 209 6.95 2.72 -5.55
N ASN A 210 7.23 1.52 -6.00
CA ASN A 210 7.02 1.07 -7.38
C ASN A 210 5.70 0.30 -7.54
N LEU A 211 5.01 0.51 -8.65
CA LEU A 211 3.76 -0.16 -8.97
C LEU A 211 3.93 -1.70 -9.03
N THR A 212 5.00 -2.17 -9.67
CA THR A 212 5.28 -3.61 -9.77
C THR A 212 5.48 -4.25 -8.40
N SER A 213 6.13 -3.59 -7.44
CA SER A 213 6.32 -4.14 -6.09
C SER A 213 4.99 -4.47 -5.40
N GLN A 214 3.96 -3.67 -5.65
CA GLN A 214 2.62 -3.91 -5.11
C GLN A 214 1.95 -5.13 -5.76
N ILE A 215 2.06 -5.26 -7.08
CA ILE A 215 1.54 -6.40 -7.85
C ILE A 215 2.28 -7.67 -7.47
N PHE A 216 3.61 -7.60 -7.44
CA PHE A 216 4.48 -8.71 -7.09
C PHE A 216 4.21 -9.24 -5.68
N SER A 217 3.89 -8.36 -4.74
CA SER A 217 3.53 -8.77 -3.39
C SER A 217 2.28 -9.67 -3.35
N ASN A 218 1.30 -9.39 -4.21
CA ASN A 218 0.11 -10.22 -4.32
C ASN A 218 0.39 -11.57 -4.99
N ILE A 219 1.24 -11.58 -6.04
CA ILE A 219 1.68 -12.84 -6.69
C ILE A 219 2.43 -13.71 -5.69
N TYR A 220 3.35 -13.11 -4.93
CA TYR A 220 4.17 -13.82 -3.96
C TYR A 220 3.34 -14.53 -2.89
N MET A 221 2.24 -13.89 -2.45
CA MET A 221 1.35 -14.39 -1.40
C MET A 221 0.18 -15.22 -1.92
N HIS A 222 0.00 -15.35 -3.23
CA HIS A 222 -1.17 -16.04 -3.80
C HIS A 222 -1.35 -17.47 -3.28
N GLU A 223 -0.30 -18.28 -3.31
CA GLU A 223 -0.36 -19.68 -2.85
C GLU A 223 -0.59 -19.76 -1.34
N PHE A 224 -0.09 -18.81 -0.57
CA PHE A 224 -0.40 -18.70 0.85
C PHE A 224 -1.89 -18.43 1.09
N ASP A 225 -2.51 -17.56 0.29
CA ASP A 225 -3.95 -17.30 0.36
C ASP A 225 -4.76 -18.59 0.06
N ILE A 226 -4.31 -19.38 -0.92
CA ILE A 226 -4.91 -20.69 -1.24
C ILE A 226 -4.71 -21.68 -0.09
N PHE A 227 -3.52 -21.74 0.52
CA PHE A 227 -3.25 -22.57 1.69
C PHE A 227 -4.21 -22.25 2.84
N ILE A 228 -4.41 -20.99 3.18
CA ILE A 228 -5.36 -20.56 4.22
C ILE A 228 -6.79 -21.01 3.88
N LYS A 229 -7.21 -20.82 2.63
CA LYS A 229 -8.59 -21.11 2.20
C LYS A 229 -8.85 -22.61 2.04
N LYS A 230 -7.94 -23.36 1.43
CA LYS A 230 -8.15 -24.76 1.05
C LYS A 230 -7.60 -25.76 2.06
N THR A 231 -6.39 -25.53 2.57
CA THR A 231 -5.73 -26.46 3.50
C THR A 231 -6.19 -26.22 4.94
N LEU A 232 -6.14 -24.96 5.39
CA LEU A 232 -6.65 -24.61 6.72
C LEU A 232 -8.16 -24.39 6.73
N LYS A 233 -8.86 -24.48 5.60
CA LYS A 233 -10.32 -24.36 5.46
C LYS A 233 -10.93 -23.13 6.17
N ILE A 234 -10.18 -22.04 6.29
CA ILE A 234 -10.66 -20.80 6.90
C ILE A 234 -11.56 -20.07 5.91
N GLN A 235 -12.86 -20.10 6.15
CA GLN A 235 -13.86 -19.45 5.30
C GLN A 235 -13.73 -17.92 5.35
N TYR A 236 -13.58 -17.33 6.53
CA TYR A 236 -13.52 -15.90 6.77
C TYR A 236 -12.06 -15.45 6.93
N TYR A 237 -11.42 -15.22 5.80
CA TYR A 237 -10.04 -14.78 5.66
C TYR A 237 -9.95 -13.57 4.74
N GLY A 238 -9.19 -12.56 5.15
CA GLY A 238 -8.92 -11.39 4.32
C GLY A 238 -7.51 -10.85 4.54
N ARG A 239 -6.87 -10.33 3.47
CA ARG A 239 -5.50 -9.84 3.47
C ARG A 239 -5.35 -8.46 2.81
N TYR A 240 -4.55 -7.61 3.43
CA TYR A 240 -4.06 -6.36 2.86
C TYR A 240 -2.53 -6.32 2.95
N VAL A 241 -1.85 -6.66 1.86
CA VAL A 241 -0.39 -6.83 1.77
C VAL A 241 0.10 -7.90 2.76
N ASP A 242 0.71 -7.48 3.87
CA ASP A 242 1.27 -8.29 4.96
C ASP A 242 0.36 -8.41 6.19
N ASP A 243 -0.69 -7.59 6.26
CA ASP A 243 -1.68 -7.59 7.35
C ASP A 243 -2.87 -8.48 6.98
N PHE A 244 -3.11 -9.56 7.72
CA PHE A 244 -4.18 -10.50 7.40
C PHE A 244 -4.95 -10.96 8.64
N ILE A 245 -6.22 -11.29 8.41
CA ILE A 245 -7.19 -11.64 9.44
C ILE A 245 -7.87 -12.96 9.10
N LEU A 246 -7.95 -13.83 10.10
CA LEU A 246 -8.74 -15.06 10.10
C LEU A 246 -9.84 -14.93 11.16
N ILE A 247 -11.06 -15.36 10.85
CA ILE A 247 -12.17 -15.35 11.82
C ILE A 247 -12.83 -16.73 11.82
N HIS A 248 -13.06 -17.27 13.03
CA HIS A 248 -13.63 -18.59 13.25
C HIS A 248 -14.41 -18.64 14.56
N GLN A 249 -15.37 -19.54 14.70
CA GLN A 249 -16.10 -19.76 15.94
C GLN A 249 -15.24 -20.47 16.99
N ASP A 250 -14.38 -21.36 16.58
CA ASP A 250 -13.50 -22.11 17.45
C ASP A 250 -12.17 -21.37 17.65
N LYS A 251 -11.88 -21.00 18.90
CA LYS A 251 -10.66 -20.32 19.32
C LYS A 251 -9.43 -21.24 19.27
N GLU A 252 -9.59 -22.48 19.69
CA GLU A 252 -8.47 -23.41 19.74
C GLU A 252 -8.01 -23.79 18.32
N TYR A 253 -8.96 -23.94 17.41
CA TYR A 253 -8.62 -24.11 15.99
C TYR A 253 -7.78 -22.95 15.42
N LEU A 254 -8.13 -21.69 15.75
CA LEU A 254 -7.31 -20.54 15.34
C LEU A 254 -5.91 -20.58 15.98
N LYS A 255 -5.77 -21.05 17.21
CA LYS A 255 -4.45 -21.24 17.83
C LYS A 255 -3.62 -22.28 17.10
N GLU A 256 -4.22 -23.41 16.72
CA GLU A 256 -3.56 -24.45 15.93
C GLU A 256 -3.14 -24.00 14.53
N CYS A 257 -3.84 -23.03 13.95
CA CYS A 257 -3.46 -22.44 12.67
C CYS A 257 -2.14 -21.63 12.76
N ILE A 258 -1.82 -21.04 13.91
CA ILE A 258 -0.63 -20.18 14.04
C ILE A 258 0.69 -20.91 13.71
N PRO A 259 1.01 -22.08 14.32
CA PRO A 259 2.21 -22.81 13.97
C PRO A 259 2.22 -23.29 12.52
N LYS A 260 1.08 -23.75 11.97
CA LYS A 260 0.94 -24.17 10.58
C LYS A 260 1.22 -23.01 9.60
N ILE A 261 0.69 -21.83 9.89
CA ILE A 261 0.96 -20.60 9.12
C ILE A 261 2.43 -20.22 9.20
N ARG A 262 3.02 -20.26 10.40
CA ARG A 262 4.45 -19.94 10.60
C ARG A 262 5.34 -20.87 9.79
N GLN A 263 5.08 -22.16 9.85
CA GLN A 263 5.81 -23.19 9.11
C GLN A 263 5.70 -22.93 7.60
N TYR A 264 4.48 -22.74 7.07
CA TYR A 264 4.26 -22.47 5.66
C TYR A 264 5.03 -21.24 5.17
N LEU A 265 4.97 -20.13 5.92
CA LEU A 265 5.66 -18.89 5.56
C LEU A 265 7.19 -19.06 5.51
N ILE A 266 7.76 -19.83 6.44
CA ILE A 266 9.21 -20.10 6.48
C ILE A 266 9.64 -21.00 5.32
N GLU A 267 8.96 -22.12 5.15
CA GLU A 267 9.36 -23.18 4.21
C GLU A 267 9.09 -22.82 2.75
N ASN A 268 7.94 -22.17 2.47
CA ASN A 268 7.50 -21.92 1.10
C ASN A 268 7.76 -20.48 0.64
N LEU A 269 7.88 -19.53 1.55
CA LEU A 269 7.98 -18.09 1.20
C LEU A 269 9.19 -17.39 1.84
N TRP A 270 9.98 -18.06 2.67
CA TRP A 270 11.13 -17.49 3.38
C TRP A 270 10.78 -16.24 4.20
N LEU A 271 9.53 -16.16 4.62
CA LEU A 271 8.96 -15.06 5.41
C LEU A 271 8.75 -15.50 6.85
N THR A 272 8.69 -14.52 7.76
CA THR A 272 8.53 -14.79 9.19
C THR A 272 7.36 -13.99 9.75
N LEU A 273 6.49 -14.64 10.52
CA LEU A 273 5.46 -13.95 11.30
C LEU A 273 6.08 -13.00 12.31
N HIS A 274 5.52 -11.81 12.45
CA HIS A 274 5.98 -10.84 13.43
C HIS A 274 5.68 -11.32 14.86
N PRO A 275 6.70 -11.57 15.71
CA PRO A 275 6.50 -12.27 17.00
C PRO A 275 5.60 -11.51 17.97
N LYS A 276 5.55 -10.18 17.89
CA LYS A 276 4.77 -9.32 18.79
C LYS A 276 3.45 -8.81 18.19
N LYS A 277 3.06 -9.28 17.00
CA LYS A 277 1.82 -8.84 16.33
C LYS A 277 0.92 -10.02 15.99
N ILE A 278 0.69 -10.84 16.99
CA ILE A 278 -0.27 -11.95 16.95
C ILE A 278 -1.40 -11.58 17.92
N TYR A 279 -2.58 -11.27 17.39
CA TYR A 279 -3.72 -10.86 18.21
C TYR A 279 -4.86 -11.84 18.01
N LEU A 280 -5.19 -12.62 19.05
CA LEU A 280 -6.32 -13.52 19.09
C LEU A 280 -7.28 -13.08 20.19
N GLN A 281 -8.49 -12.70 19.81
CA GLN A 281 -9.48 -12.18 20.77
C GLN A 281 -10.91 -12.46 20.31
N PRO A 282 -11.91 -12.40 21.23
CA PRO A 282 -13.31 -12.46 20.85
C PRO A 282 -13.70 -11.33 19.91
N VAL A 283 -14.62 -11.63 18.97
CA VAL A 283 -15.16 -10.63 18.03
C VAL A 283 -15.78 -9.44 18.78
N GLN A 284 -16.39 -9.65 19.95
CA GLN A 284 -16.98 -8.60 20.80
C GLN A 284 -15.96 -7.53 21.20
N ASN A 285 -14.70 -7.89 21.36
CA ASN A 285 -13.64 -6.93 21.66
C ASN A 285 -13.28 -6.06 20.45
N GLY A 286 -13.66 -6.51 19.23
CA GLY A 286 -13.34 -5.83 17.97
C GLY A 286 -11.93 -6.12 17.48
N VAL A 287 -11.53 -5.52 16.35
CA VAL A 287 -10.18 -5.67 15.78
C VAL A 287 -9.72 -4.39 15.10
N LEU A 288 -8.46 -4.04 15.29
CA LEU A 288 -7.82 -2.98 14.51
C LEU A 288 -7.38 -3.56 13.16
N PHE A 289 -8.02 -3.13 12.08
CA PHE A 289 -7.61 -3.47 10.73
C PHE A 289 -7.39 -2.19 9.92
N LEU A 290 -6.20 -2.08 9.36
CA LEU A 290 -5.72 -0.88 8.67
C LEU A 290 -5.77 0.34 9.61
N TRP A 291 -6.61 1.30 9.34
CA TRP A 291 -6.77 2.53 10.13
C TRP A 291 -8.02 2.54 11.02
N THR A 292 -8.85 1.47 10.96
CA THR A 292 -10.16 1.41 11.62
C THR A 292 -10.19 0.32 12.68
N TYR A 293 -10.72 0.64 13.86
CA TYR A 293 -11.05 -0.32 14.90
C TYR A 293 -12.50 -0.75 14.74
N ILE A 294 -12.70 -1.98 14.27
CA ILE A 294 -14.01 -2.57 13.97
C ILE A 294 -14.53 -3.28 15.20
N LYS A 295 -15.67 -2.85 15.73
CA LYS A 295 -16.42 -3.50 16.80
C LYS A 295 -17.80 -3.94 16.31
N PRO A 296 -18.50 -4.81 17.04
CA PRO A 296 -19.92 -5.05 16.80
C PRO A 296 -20.68 -3.74 16.66
N TRP A 297 -21.41 -3.59 15.57
CA TRP A 297 -22.29 -2.46 15.24
C TRP A 297 -21.60 -1.09 15.13
N ARG A 298 -20.27 -0.99 15.30
CA ARG A 298 -19.59 0.30 15.30
C ARG A 298 -18.15 0.25 14.82
N LYS A 299 -17.76 1.27 14.06
CA LYS A 299 -16.39 1.47 13.58
C LYS A 299 -15.79 2.74 14.21
N TYR A 300 -14.60 2.63 14.74
CA TYR A 300 -13.87 3.75 15.32
C TYR A 300 -12.62 4.06 14.51
N VAL A 301 -12.25 5.32 14.47
CA VAL A 301 -10.95 5.74 13.94
C VAL A 301 -9.84 5.18 14.84
N GLY A 302 -8.86 4.52 14.24
CA GLY A 302 -7.72 3.98 14.98
C GLY A 302 -6.94 5.05 15.73
N ARG A 303 -6.38 4.69 16.91
CA ARG A 303 -5.69 5.63 17.81
C ARG A 303 -4.62 6.45 17.08
N ARG A 304 -3.82 5.83 16.21
CA ARG A 304 -2.75 6.48 15.46
C ARG A 304 -3.29 7.55 14.49
N THR A 305 -4.29 7.21 13.69
CA THR A 305 -4.91 8.16 12.74
C THR A 305 -5.49 9.36 13.48
N LYS A 306 -6.13 9.08 14.65
CA LYS A 306 -6.64 10.14 15.53
C LYS A 306 -5.52 11.03 16.04
N TRP A 307 -4.40 10.45 16.50
CA TRP A 307 -3.25 11.20 17.00
C TRP A 307 -2.64 12.08 15.91
N ASN A 308 -2.33 11.51 14.75
CA ASN A 308 -1.76 12.24 13.62
C ASN A 308 -2.64 13.42 13.19
N PHE A 309 -3.98 13.28 13.29
CA PHE A 309 -4.87 14.39 12.97
C PHE A 309 -4.81 15.49 14.01
N TYR A 310 -4.71 15.19 15.29
CA TYR A 310 -4.51 16.22 16.33
C TYR A 310 -3.18 16.95 16.12
N GLU A 311 -2.09 16.23 15.87
CA GLU A 311 -0.79 16.84 15.55
C GLU A 311 -0.88 17.73 14.31
N CYS A 312 -1.60 17.30 13.28
CA CYS A 312 -1.83 18.11 12.07
C CYS A 312 -2.57 19.43 12.40
N ILE A 313 -3.61 19.39 13.23
CA ILE A 313 -4.34 20.60 13.65
C ILE A 313 -3.44 21.52 14.47
N ASP A 314 -2.66 20.98 15.41
CA ASP A 314 -1.73 21.77 16.23
C ASP A 314 -0.65 22.44 15.37
N ASP A 315 -0.11 21.71 14.37
CA ASP A 315 0.87 22.26 13.43
C ASP A 315 0.26 23.35 12.52
N ILE A 316 -0.97 23.15 12.07
CA ILE A 316 -1.70 24.18 11.33
C ILE A 316 -1.88 25.43 12.17
N ASN A 317 -2.35 25.30 13.42
CA ASN A 317 -2.56 26.44 14.32
C ASN A 317 -1.26 27.22 14.60
N LYS A 318 -0.13 26.51 14.81
CA LYS A 318 1.18 27.15 14.97
C LYS A 318 1.60 27.94 13.72
N ARG A 319 1.33 27.41 12.54
CA ARG A 319 1.62 28.11 11.27
C ARG A 319 0.74 29.34 11.09
N LEU A 320 -0.55 29.25 11.44
CA LEU A 320 -1.50 30.35 11.37
C LEU A 320 -1.13 31.54 12.29
N GLN A 321 -0.50 31.27 13.44
CA GLN A 321 -0.01 32.30 14.35
C GLN A 321 1.19 33.10 13.81
N ASN A 322 1.94 32.55 12.86
CA ASN A 322 3.19 33.12 12.36
C ASN A 322 3.07 33.74 10.95
N ILE A 323 1.91 33.66 10.30
CA ILE A 323 1.71 34.10 8.91
C ILE A 323 0.41 34.91 8.83
N ASP A 324 0.51 36.22 8.62
CA ASP A 324 -0.63 37.09 8.34
C ASP A 324 -0.24 38.15 7.31
N PRO A 325 -0.92 38.29 6.14
CA PRO A 325 -2.05 37.48 5.66
C PRO A 325 -1.62 36.13 5.02
N LEU A 326 -2.49 35.10 5.14
CA LEU A 326 -2.29 33.82 4.48
C LEU A 326 -2.44 33.93 2.96
N SER A 327 -1.46 33.40 2.23
CA SER A 327 -1.58 33.26 0.78
C SER A 327 -2.64 32.20 0.41
N ASP A 328 -3.25 32.35 -0.78
CA ASP A 328 -4.23 31.35 -1.29
C ASP A 328 -3.60 29.98 -1.45
N ALA A 329 -2.31 29.90 -1.77
CA ALA A 329 -1.58 28.63 -1.84
C ALA A 329 -1.52 27.93 -0.49
N GLU A 330 -1.26 28.66 0.61
CA GLU A 330 -1.22 28.09 1.95
C GLU A 330 -2.63 27.73 2.45
N LYS A 331 -3.64 28.54 2.19
CA LYS A 331 -5.05 28.22 2.47
C LYS A 331 -5.46 26.91 1.79
N ASN A 332 -5.15 26.73 0.51
CA ASN A 332 -5.44 25.52 -0.23
C ASN A 332 -4.68 24.30 0.31
N ARG A 333 -3.45 24.48 0.77
CA ARG A 333 -2.65 23.43 1.40
C ARG A 333 -3.26 22.95 2.71
N ILE A 334 -3.70 23.88 3.58
CA ILE A 334 -4.41 23.57 4.82
C ILE A 334 -5.70 22.81 4.52
N LEU A 335 -6.51 23.30 3.57
CA LEU A 335 -7.73 22.62 3.16
C LEU A 335 -7.48 21.19 2.68
N ALA A 336 -6.47 20.99 1.84
CA ALA A 336 -6.12 19.66 1.35
C ALA A 336 -5.73 18.70 2.48
N GLN A 337 -4.92 19.17 3.44
CA GLN A 337 -4.52 18.37 4.62
C GLN A 337 -5.73 17.99 5.48
N VAL A 338 -6.53 18.96 5.90
CA VAL A 338 -7.69 18.73 6.76
C VAL A 338 -8.73 17.85 6.07
N ASN A 339 -9.05 18.15 4.81
CA ASN A 339 -10.04 17.38 4.05
C ASN A 339 -9.62 15.93 3.80
N SER A 340 -8.32 15.65 3.67
CA SER A 340 -7.81 14.28 3.57
C SER A 340 -8.15 13.45 4.82
N TYR A 341 -7.97 14.02 6.00
CA TYR A 341 -8.36 13.38 7.27
C TYR A 341 -9.86 13.27 7.44
N LEU A 342 -10.62 14.32 7.12
CA LEU A 342 -12.09 14.31 7.21
C LEU A 342 -12.67 13.23 6.32
N TRP A 343 -12.20 13.12 5.09
CA TRP A 343 -12.60 12.08 4.16
C TRP A 343 -12.31 10.69 4.71
N LEU A 344 -11.10 10.46 5.21
CA LEU A 344 -10.74 9.18 5.81
C LEU A 344 -11.66 8.84 6.98
N MET A 345 -11.90 9.78 7.89
CA MET A 345 -12.71 9.59 9.09
C MET A 345 -14.22 9.48 8.79
N SER A 346 -14.71 10.00 7.65
CA SER A 346 -16.12 9.90 7.27
C SER A 346 -16.61 8.46 7.10
N HIS A 347 -15.69 7.53 6.87
CA HIS A 347 -15.99 6.10 6.74
C HIS A 347 -16.08 5.33 8.08
N ALA A 348 -15.97 6.03 9.20
CA ALA A 348 -16.14 5.51 10.55
C ALA A 348 -17.14 6.36 11.34
N ASP A 349 -17.63 5.85 12.48
CA ASP A 349 -18.55 6.56 13.39
C ASP A 349 -17.79 7.66 14.13
N SER A 350 -17.49 8.74 13.46
CA SER A 350 -16.51 9.74 13.89
C SER A 350 -17.05 11.18 13.95
N TYR A 351 -18.38 11.40 13.86
CA TYR A 351 -18.96 12.74 13.84
C TYR A 351 -18.45 13.64 14.98
N LYS A 352 -18.61 13.19 16.24
CA LYS A 352 -18.16 13.95 17.42
C LYS A 352 -16.66 14.24 17.40
N LEU A 353 -15.86 13.30 16.89
CA LEU A 353 -14.42 13.45 16.77
C LEU A 353 -14.07 14.50 15.73
N ARG A 354 -14.67 14.43 14.52
CA ARG A 354 -14.46 15.40 13.43
C ARG A 354 -14.88 16.80 13.85
N LYS A 355 -16.07 16.93 14.52
CA LYS A 355 -16.54 18.18 15.09
C LYS A 355 -15.50 18.80 16.02
N LYS A 356 -15.06 18.06 17.06
CA LYS A 356 -14.08 18.54 18.02
C LYS A 356 -12.75 18.97 17.38
N MET A 357 -12.31 18.26 16.34
CA MET A 357 -11.05 18.56 15.66
C MET A 357 -11.14 19.81 14.79
N ILE A 358 -12.25 19.99 14.07
CA ILE A 358 -12.46 21.18 13.23
C ILE A 358 -12.65 22.42 14.10
N GLU A 359 -13.42 22.32 15.19
CA GLU A 359 -13.58 23.41 16.15
C GLU A 359 -12.28 23.76 16.89
N GLY A 360 -11.28 22.89 16.87
CA GLY A 360 -9.93 23.13 17.36
C GLY A 360 -9.02 23.91 16.42
N LEU A 361 -9.44 24.21 15.19
CA LEU A 361 -8.73 25.12 14.29
C LEU A 361 -8.79 26.55 14.80
N ASP A 362 -7.77 27.34 14.49
CA ASP A 362 -7.68 28.75 14.84
C ASP A 362 -8.94 29.53 14.44
N LYS A 363 -9.39 30.45 15.32
CA LYS A 363 -10.61 31.21 15.13
C LYS A 363 -10.55 32.15 13.92
N GLY A 364 -9.36 32.66 13.56
CA GLY A 364 -9.15 33.48 12.36
C GLY A 364 -9.46 32.69 11.11
N PHE A 365 -8.88 31.50 10.98
CA PHE A 365 -9.13 30.61 9.86
C PHE A 365 -10.59 30.14 9.79
N TRP A 366 -11.25 29.93 10.97
CA TRP A 366 -12.66 29.59 11.06
C TRP A 366 -13.60 30.65 10.50
N ARG A 367 -13.28 31.94 10.67
CA ARG A 367 -14.09 33.03 10.12
C ARG A 367 -14.09 33.05 8.61
N GLU A 368 -12.99 32.63 7.99
CA GLU A 368 -12.82 32.55 6.54
C GLU A 368 -13.27 31.20 5.95
N SER A 369 -13.66 30.24 6.76
CA SER A 369 -14.04 28.90 6.32
C SER A 369 -15.43 28.50 6.80
N PHE A 370 -15.98 27.47 6.13
CA PHE A 370 -17.20 26.78 6.57
C PHE A 370 -17.04 25.28 6.33
N HIS A 371 -17.88 24.49 6.98
CA HIS A 371 -17.87 23.03 6.82
C HIS A 371 -19.26 22.52 6.46
N ASP A 372 -19.30 21.44 5.65
CA ASP A 372 -20.50 20.66 5.38
C ASP A 372 -20.54 19.45 6.33
N ALA A 373 -21.38 19.51 7.38
CA ALA A 373 -21.59 18.47 8.39
C ALA A 373 -20.27 17.87 8.93
N TYR A 374 -19.18 18.64 9.01
CA TYR A 374 -17.83 18.20 9.37
C TYR A 374 -17.28 17.10 8.44
N LEU A 375 -17.75 17.05 7.20
CA LEU A 375 -17.26 16.12 6.16
C LEU A 375 -16.22 16.78 5.27
N LYS A 376 -16.36 18.07 5.04
CA LYS A 376 -15.47 18.86 4.18
C LYS A 376 -15.36 20.29 4.70
N LEU A 377 -14.14 20.83 4.68
CA LEU A 377 -13.85 22.24 4.96
C LEU A 377 -13.66 23.00 3.65
N GLN A 378 -14.22 24.21 3.56
CA GLN A 378 -14.14 25.07 2.38
C GLN A 378 -13.90 26.51 2.81
N ILE A 379 -13.23 27.33 2.00
CA ILE A 379 -13.11 28.78 2.21
C ILE A 379 -14.40 29.45 1.74
N ARG A 380 -14.87 30.45 2.48
CA ARG A 380 -15.96 31.33 2.04
C ARG A 380 -15.44 32.15 0.85
N LYS A 381 -16.22 32.19 -0.21
CA LYS A 381 -15.95 33.06 -1.36
C LYS A 381 -16.30 34.49 -1.03
#